data_f2028c44ca71e04f2f13b13b8b6bfa04
#
_entry.id   f2028c44ca71e04f2f13b13b8b6bfa04
#
_cell.length_a   1.000
_cell.length_b   1.000
_cell.length_c   1.000
_cell.angle_alpha   90.00
_cell.angle_beta   90.00
_cell.angle_gamma   90.00
#
_symmetry.space_group_name_H-M   'P 1'
#
loop_
_entity.id
_entity.type
_entity.pdbx_description
1 polymer ?
#
loop_
_entity_poly.entity_id
_entity_poly.type
_entity_poly.pdbx_seq_one_letter_code
_entity_poly.pdbx_strand_id
1 'polypeptide(L)'
;MKNRREFLKQSAAIAGFAWLNPLMSQFSFAGNMTMIRGNVGYYTERGGTIGCYLTKDQSVVIDTQFPEQAANMLAEIRKVNANKINLLINTHHHGDHTAGNIVFKDVVDKVVSHENCRINLEKTALAQNALDKNLLADTVVIDKASFKLAKESVECRYFGRGHTNGDIVVHFENANIAHLGDLVFNRRFPFIDVPGGASIDQWIETLEKIVKYYDKDTIFICGHANEKYPVQINKSDIRAMQNYLDKLRIYIKQQVKDGLTEEAVIAKTTIIPGAEEWTGDGVVRSIKAGFAEYKTM
;
A
#
# COMPACT_ATOMS: atom_id res chain seq x y z
N MET A 1 -48.94 -3.74 -0.38
CA MET A 1 -48.33 -4.89 -1.02
C MET A 1 -47.34 -4.39 -2.07
N LYS A 2 -46.03 -4.44 -1.81
CA LYS A 2 -45.02 -3.99 -2.76
C LYS A 2 -44.92 -4.99 -3.92
N ASN A 3 -44.94 -4.51 -5.12
CA ASN A 3 -45.10 -5.23 -6.37
C ASN A 3 -43.83 -6.04 -6.68
N ARG A 4 -43.96 -7.34 -6.96
CA ARG A 4 -42.86 -8.26 -7.33
C ARG A 4 -41.96 -7.76 -8.48
N ARG A 5 -42.46 -6.85 -9.32
CA ARG A 5 -41.68 -6.24 -10.40
C ARG A 5 -40.65 -5.18 -9.94
N GLU A 6 -40.87 -4.53 -8.82
CA GLU A 6 -39.88 -3.57 -8.27
C GLU A 6 -38.73 -4.27 -7.53
N PHE A 7 -39.03 -5.41 -6.89
CA PHE A 7 -38.00 -6.24 -6.25
C PHE A 7 -37.01 -6.81 -7.27
N LEU A 8 -37.49 -7.22 -8.44
CA LEU A 8 -36.63 -7.75 -9.52
C LEU A 8 -35.82 -6.65 -10.25
N LYS A 9 -36.24 -5.38 -10.19
CA LYS A 9 -35.46 -4.27 -10.76
C LYS A 9 -34.35 -3.78 -9.83
N GLN A 10 -34.45 -3.99 -8.54
CA GLN A 10 -33.38 -3.65 -7.58
C GLN A 10 -32.33 -4.77 -7.43
N SER A 11 -32.64 -6.00 -7.82
CA SER A 11 -31.70 -7.11 -7.83
C SER A 11 -30.83 -7.21 -9.09
N ALA A 12 -31.10 -6.39 -10.12
CA ALA A 12 -30.36 -6.39 -11.39
C ALA A 12 -29.21 -5.40 -11.46
N ALA A 13 -28.91 -4.65 -10.38
CA ALA A 13 -27.89 -3.60 -10.37
C ALA A 13 -26.58 -4.00 -9.68
N ILE A 14 -26.39 -5.28 -9.30
CA ILE A 14 -25.15 -5.81 -8.74
C ILE A 14 -24.74 -7.08 -9.53
N ALA A 15 -24.75 -6.99 -10.83
CA ALA A 15 -24.01 -7.91 -11.69
C ALA A 15 -22.83 -7.11 -12.28
N GLY A 16 -21.90 -6.73 -11.42
CA GLY A 16 -20.54 -6.43 -11.84
C GLY A 16 -19.99 -7.72 -12.46
N PHE A 17 -19.78 -7.71 -13.77
CA PHE A 17 -19.13 -8.79 -14.48
C PHE A 17 -17.72 -8.96 -13.90
N ALA A 18 -17.58 -9.80 -12.88
CA ALA A 18 -16.30 -10.37 -12.51
C ALA A 18 -15.89 -11.28 -13.68
N TRP A 19 -15.03 -10.79 -14.55
CA TRP A 19 -14.27 -11.63 -15.46
C TRP A 19 -13.27 -12.42 -14.61
N LEU A 20 -13.78 -13.37 -13.81
CA LEU A 20 -12.95 -14.36 -13.15
C LEU A 20 -12.33 -15.22 -14.27
N ASN A 21 -11.00 -15.25 -14.31
CA ASN A 21 -10.30 -16.18 -15.16
C ASN A 21 -10.81 -17.60 -14.80
N PRO A 22 -11.35 -18.39 -15.72
CA PRO A 22 -11.92 -19.70 -15.42
C PRO A 22 -10.94 -20.67 -14.72
N LEU A 23 -9.64 -20.45 -14.86
CA LEU A 23 -8.61 -21.20 -14.12
C LEU A 23 -8.59 -20.89 -12.61
N MET A 24 -8.85 -19.64 -12.22
CA MET A 24 -8.83 -19.22 -10.82
C MET A 24 -10.09 -19.64 -10.06
N SER A 25 -11.22 -19.85 -10.74
CA SER A 25 -12.45 -20.39 -10.12
C SER A 25 -12.31 -21.83 -9.60
N GLN A 26 -11.21 -22.52 -9.97
CA GLN A 26 -10.93 -23.89 -9.51
C GLN A 26 -10.18 -23.95 -8.18
N PHE A 27 -9.63 -22.82 -7.69
CA PHE A 27 -8.86 -22.77 -6.45
C PHE A 27 -9.70 -22.12 -5.34
N SER A 28 -9.82 -22.82 -4.21
CA SER A 28 -10.36 -22.27 -2.98
C SER A 28 -9.21 -21.70 -2.15
N PHE A 29 -9.17 -20.37 -2.05
CA PHE A 29 -8.21 -19.67 -1.22
C PHE A 29 -8.75 -19.50 0.22
N ALA A 30 -7.84 -19.28 1.18
CA ALA A 30 -8.22 -18.82 2.51
C ALA A 30 -8.96 -17.47 2.42
N GLY A 31 -9.83 -17.17 3.40
CA GLY A 31 -10.66 -15.97 3.41
C GLY A 31 -9.87 -14.65 3.35
N ASN A 32 -8.55 -14.70 3.60
CA ASN A 32 -7.66 -13.55 3.57
C ASN A 32 -7.21 -13.15 2.14
N MET A 33 -7.42 -14.01 1.13
CA MET A 33 -7.04 -13.74 -0.26
C MET A 33 -8.26 -13.38 -1.10
N THR A 34 -8.16 -12.26 -1.81
CA THR A 34 -9.19 -11.76 -2.73
C THR A 34 -8.58 -11.55 -4.11
N MET A 35 -9.13 -12.21 -5.13
CA MET A 35 -8.77 -11.98 -6.53
C MET A 35 -9.66 -10.89 -7.11
N ILE A 36 -9.06 -9.92 -7.82
CA ILE A 36 -9.77 -8.76 -8.38
C ILE A 36 -10.02 -8.98 -9.88
N ARG A 37 -8.96 -9.00 -10.69
CA ARG A 37 -9.02 -9.08 -12.15
C ARG A 37 -7.69 -9.54 -12.74
N GLY A 38 -7.72 -10.28 -13.85
CA GLY A 38 -6.52 -10.62 -14.61
C GLY A 38 -5.47 -11.42 -13.85
N ASN A 39 -5.88 -12.28 -12.94
CA ASN A 39 -5.01 -13.03 -12.01
C ASN A 39 -4.30 -12.14 -10.94
N VAL A 40 -4.69 -10.88 -10.81
CA VAL A 40 -4.21 -9.97 -9.79
C VAL A 40 -5.18 -9.94 -8.63
N GLY A 41 -4.65 -9.94 -7.42
CA GLY A 41 -5.41 -9.88 -6.18
C GLY A 41 -4.58 -9.33 -5.03
N TYR A 42 -5.12 -9.48 -3.83
CA TYR A 42 -4.45 -9.09 -2.60
C TYR A 42 -4.72 -10.09 -1.48
N TYR A 43 -3.86 -10.04 -0.48
CA TYR A 43 -3.95 -10.83 0.75
C TYR A 43 -3.85 -9.90 1.96
N THR A 44 -4.76 -10.06 2.91
CA THR A 44 -4.81 -9.26 4.14
C THR A 44 -4.82 -10.18 5.37
N GLU A 45 -3.89 -9.93 6.29
CA GLU A 45 -3.86 -10.59 7.59
C GLU A 45 -3.33 -9.59 8.63
N ARG A 46 -2.13 -9.74 9.12
CA ARG A 46 -1.48 -8.81 10.05
C ARG A 46 -0.39 -8.04 9.32
N GLY A 47 -0.45 -6.70 9.35
CA GLY A 47 0.51 -5.84 8.66
C GLY A 47 -0.12 -5.11 7.47
N GLY A 48 0.71 -4.69 6.52
CA GLY A 48 0.26 -4.05 5.30
C GLY A 48 -0.37 -5.04 4.32
N THR A 49 -1.11 -4.54 3.35
CA THR A 49 -1.72 -5.38 2.31
C THR A 49 -0.66 -5.98 1.39
N ILE A 50 -0.68 -7.31 1.20
CA ILE A 50 0.14 -7.97 0.18
C ILE A 50 -0.59 -7.94 -1.15
N GLY A 51 0.06 -7.47 -2.23
CA GLY A 51 -0.44 -7.63 -3.61
C GLY A 51 0.07 -8.93 -4.24
N CYS A 52 -0.68 -9.49 -5.19
CA CYS A 52 -0.21 -10.67 -5.91
C CYS A 52 -0.71 -10.74 -7.36
N TYR A 53 0.09 -11.38 -8.20
CA TYR A 53 -0.30 -11.92 -9.50
C TYR A 53 0.00 -13.41 -9.50
N LEU A 54 -1.00 -14.25 -9.82
CA LEU A 54 -0.88 -15.70 -9.73
C LEU A 54 -1.36 -16.40 -10.98
N THR A 55 -0.47 -17.20 -11.59
CA THR A 55 -0.79 -18.16 -12.63
C THR A 55 -0.12 -19.50 -12.31
N LYS A 56 -0.37 -20.54 -13.08
CA LYS A 56 0.29 -21.85 -12.91
C LYS A 56 1.80 -21.77 -13.08
N ASP A 57 2.29 -20.85 -13.90
CA ASP A 57 3.69 -20.79 -14.34
C ASP A 57 4.44 -19.60 -13.75
N GLN A 58 3.73 -18.51 -13.41
CA GLN A 58 4.33 -17.26 -12.97
C GLN A 58 3.59 -16.65 -11.78
N SER A 59 4.34 -16.04 -10.89
CA SER A 59 3.80 -15.33 -9.73
C SER A 59 4.63 -14.10 -9.39
N VAL A 60 3.94 -13.06 -8.91
CA VAL A 60 4.52 -11.85 -8.34
C VAL A 60 3.90 -11.62 -6.97
N VAL A 61 4.71 -11.23 -6.02
CA VAL A 61 4.30 -10.84 -4.67
C VAL A 61 4.75 -9.41 -4.42
N ILE A 62 3.85 -8.58 -3.91
CA ILE A 62 4.14 -7.19 -3.52
C ILE A 62 3.96 -7.10 -2.01
N ASP A 63 5.03 -6.81 -1.31
CA ASP A 63 5.14 -6.82 0.14
C ASP A 63 4.91 -8.21 0.76
N THR A 64 5.19 -8.38 2.06
CA THR A 64 5.23 -9.72 2.67
C THR A 64 4.70 -9.77 4.10
N GLN A 65 4.28 -8.62 4.66
CA GLN A 65 3.88 -8.55 6.06
C GLN A 65 4.99 -9.07 7.01
N PHE A 66 4.64 -9.94 7.96
CA PHE A 66 5.56 -10.59 8.88
C PHE A 66 5.81 -12.05 8.47
N PRO A 67 6.83 -12.75 9.03
CA PRO A 67 7.20 -14.09 8.60
C PRO A 67 6.06 -15.13 8.65
N GLU A 68 5.20 -15.09 9.66
CA GLU A 68 4.04 -15.99 9.78
C GLU A 68 3.04 -15.76 8.62
N GLN A 69 2.67 -14.51 8.37
CA GLN A 69 1.73 -14.13 7.31
C GLN A 69 2.33 -14.40 5.91
N ALA A 70 3.62 -14.15 5.75
CA ALA A 70 4.35 -14.50 4.54
C ALA A 70 4.32 -16.01 4.25
N ALA A 71 4.47 -16.84 5.28
CA ALA A 71 4.37 -18.30 5.15
C ALA A 71 2.94 -18.74 4.77
N ASN A 72 1.92 -18.12 5.38
CA ASN A 72 0.52 -18.36 5.04
C ASN A 72 0.22 -17.99 3.58
N MET A 73 0.69 -16.80 3.15
CA MET A 73 0.56 -16.36 1.76
C MET A 73 1.30 -17.30 0.79
N LEU A 74 2.51 -17.74 1.12
CA LEU A 74 3.27 -18.69 0.30
C LEU A 74 2.52 -20.03 0.16
N ALA A 75 1.86 -20.50 1.23
CA ALA A 75 1.04 -21.71 1.16
C ALA A 75 -0.17 -21.53 0.20
N GLU A 76 -0.80 -20.35 0.19
CA GLU A 76 -1.87 -20.06 -0.78
C GLU A 76 -1.32 -20.04 -2.23
N ILE A 77 -0.16 -19.41 -2.46
CA ILE A 77 0.50 -19.41 -3.78
C ILE A 77 0.78 -20.84 -4.24
N ARG A 78 1.25 -21.73 -3.34
CA ARG A 78 1.62 -23.11 -3.67
C ARG A 78 0.43 -23.98 -4.11
N LYS A 79 -0.79 -23.59 -3.81
CA LYS A 79 -2.00 -24.24 -4.36
C LYS A 79 -2.14 -24.03 -5.87
N VAL A 80 -1.57 -22.94 -6.41
CA VAL A 80 -1.68 -22.52 -7.83
C VAL A 80 -0.39 -22.76 -8.58
N ASN A 81 0.74 -22.40 -7.98
CA ASN A 81 2.05 -22.36 -8.60
C ASN A 81 3.12 -23.02 -7.72
N ALA A 82 3.67 -24.14 -8.18
CA ALA A 82 4.77 -24.86 -7.51
C ALA A 82 6.16 -24.31 -7.88
N ASN A 83 6.25 -23.45 -8.91
CA ASN A 83 7.53 -22.88 -9.38
C ASN A 83 8.04 -21.79 -8.43
N LYS A 84 9.26 -21.30 -8.69
CA LYS A 84 9.76 -20.11 -8.03
C LYS A 84 8.87 -18.89 -8.31
N ILE A 85 8.84 -17.95 -7.37
CA ILE A 85 8.18 -16.67 -7.51
C ILE A 85 9.07 -15.79 -8.38
N ASN A 86 8.55 -15.25 -9.47
CA ASN A 86 9.36 -14.47 -10.40
C ASN A 86 9.83 -13.15 -9.80
N LEU A 87 8.95 -12.47 -9.06
CA LEU A 87 9.25 -11.17 -8.46
C LEU A 87 8.67 -11.08 -7.05
N LEU A 88 9.48 -10.66 -6.11
CA LEU A 88 9.09 -10.08 -4.83
C LEU A 88 9.40 -8.60 -4.89
N ILE A 89 8.41 -7.74 -4.70
CA ILE A 89 8.56 -6.29 -4.83
C ILE A 89 8.18 -5.65 -3.50
N ASN A 90 9.06 -4.84 -2.92
CA ASN A 90 8.72 -4.07 -1.73
C ASN A 90 8.32 -2.65 -2.13
N THR A 91 7.14 -2.21 -1.67
CA THR A 91 6.67 -0.84 -1.88
C THR A 91 7.51 0.17 -1.12
N HIS A 92 7.92 -0.15 0.10
CA HIS A 92 8.79 0.65 0.97
C HIS A 92 9.43 -0.24 2.05
N HIS A 93 10.17 0.33 3.01
CA HIS A 93 11.08 -0.42 3.89
C HIS A 93 10.50 -0.85 5.24
N HIS A 94 9.27 -0.53 5.60
CA HIS A 94 8.73 -0.83 6.93
C HIS A 94 8.54 -2.33 7.17
N GLY A 95 8.70 -2.73 8.43
CA GLY A 95 8.73 -4.13 8.80
C GLY A 95 7.43 -4.89 8.57
N ASP A 96 6.29 -4.22 8.66
CA ASP A 96 4.98 -4.81 8.35
C ASP A 96 4.70 -4.95 6.84
N HIS A 97 5.69 -4.61 6.00
CA HIS A 97 5.73 -4.84 4.55
C HIS A 97 6.90 -5.73 4.13
N THR A 98 7.99 -5.79 4.90
CA THR A 98 9.25 -6.42 4.48
C THR A 98 9.77 -7.52 5.39
N ALA A 99 9.29 -7.60 6.65
CA ALA A 99 9.82 -8.58 7.60
C ALA A 99 9.60 -10.05 7.14
N GLY A 100 8.56 -10.29 6.35
CA GLY A 100 8.28 -11.61 5.75
C GLY A 100 9.15 -11.94 4.54
N ASN A 101 9.95 -11.03 4.00
CA ASN A 101 10.82 -11.28 2.84
C ASN A 101 11.68 -12.53 2.99
N ILE A 102 12.19 -12.76 4.20
CA ILE A 102 13.08 -13.89 4.50
C ILE A 102 12.46 -15.26 4.20
N VAL A 103 11.13 -15.37 4.28
CA VAL A 103 10.39 -16.61 3.95
C VAL A 103 10.52 -16.96 2.47
N PHE A 104 10.76 -15.97 1.62
CA PHE A 104 10.86 -16.13 0.17
C PHE A 104 12.30 -16.37 -0.33
N LYS A 105 13.32 -16.33 0.55
CA LYS A 105 14.74 -16.32 0.18
C LYS A 105 15.12 -17.40 -0.83
N ASP A 106 14.65 -18.63 -0.64
CA ASP A 106 15.06 -19.76 -1.49
C ASP A 106 14.07 -20.04 -2.64
N VAL A 107 12.96 -19.31 -2.68
CA VAL A 107 11.83 -19.55 -3.58
C VAL A 107 11.50 -18.38 -4.50
N VAL A 108 12.26 -17.30 -4.46
CA VAL A 108 12.12 -16.13 -5.33
C VAL A 108 13.30 -16.04 -6.31
N ASP A 109 13.03 -15.58 -7.54
CA ASP A 109 14.05 -15.34 -8.54
C ASP A 109 14.67 -13.95 -8.42
N LYS A 110 13.87 -12.94 -8.05
CA LYS A 110 14.30 -11.54 -8.00
C LYS A 110 13.54 -10.76 -6.92
N VAL A 111 14.28 -9.98 -6.14
CA VAL A 111 13.72 -9.04 -5.14
C VAL A 111 13.96 -7.61 -5.60
N VAL A 112 12.88 -6.84 -5.70
CA VAL A 112 12.86 -5.49 -6.27
C VAL A 112 12.41 -4.48 -5.21
N SER A 113 13.06 -3.33 -5.14
CA SER A 113 12.58 -2.17 -4.37
C SER A 113 13.14 -0.86 -4.94
N HIS A 114 12.66 0.28 -4.43
CA HIS A 114 13.36 1.54 -4.64
C HIS A 114 14.75 1.51 -3.96
N GLU A 115 15.71 2.23 -4.53
CA GLU A 115 17.05 2.33 -3.94
C GLU A 115 17.02 2.78 -2.47
N ASN A 116 16.27 3.84 -2.16
CA ASN A 116 16.13 4.33 -0.79
C ASN A 116 15.41 3.33 0.14
N CYS A 117 14.47 2.56 -0.36
CA CYS A 117 13.83 1.48 0.40
C CYS A 117 14.89 0.45 0.83
N ARG A 118 15.74 0.00 -0.09
CA ARG A 118 16.83 -0.93 0.20
C ARG A 118 17.81 -0.35 1.23
N ILE A 119 18.24 0.91 1.06
CA ILE A 119 19.16 1.60 1.97
C ILE A 119 18.55 1.69 3.38
N ASN A 120 17.29 2.11 3.50
CA ASN A 120 16.62 2.26 4.78
C ASN A 120 16.42 0.90 5.48
N LEU A 121 16.04 -0.14 4.73
CA LEU A 121 15.89 -1.49 5.26
C LEU A 121 17.23 -2.06 5.77
N GLU A 122 18.30 -1.90 4.99
CA GLU A 122 19.67 -2.32 5.38
C GLU A 122 20.13 -1.59 6.64
N LYS A 123 19.95 -0.27 6.70
CA LYS A 123 20.28 0.56 7.86
C LYS A 123 19.53 0.10 9.12
N THR A 124 18.23 -0.18 9.00
CA THR A 124 17.39 -0.65 10.11
C THR A 124 17.84 -2.04 10.56
N ALA A 125 18.10 -2.94 9.62
CA ALA A 125 18.56 -4.30 9.89
C ALA A 125 19.92 -4.32 10.61
N LEU A 126 20.87 -3.48 10.19
CA LEU A 126 22.16 -3.31 10.84
C LEU A 126 22.03 -2.77 12.27
N ALA A 127 21.21 -1.75 12.47
CA ALA A 127 20.96 -1.18 13.81
C ALA A 127 20.35 -2.19 14.79
N GLN A 128 19.63 -3.19 14.29
CA GLN A 128 18.99 -4.25 15.07
C GLN A 128 19.82 -5.55 15.16
N ASN A 129 21.03 -5.59 14.56
CA ASN A 129 21.82 -6.82 14.40
C ASN A 129 21.01 -7.97 13.77
N ALA A 130 20.22 -7.67 12.75
CA ALA A 130 19.24 -8.57 12.14
C ALA A 130 19.40 -8.66 10.61
N LEU A 131 20.59 -8.38 10.07
CA LEU A 131 20.81 -8.39 8.62
C LEU A 131 20.56 -9.79 8.03
N ASP A 132 20.92 -10.83 8.75
CA ASP A 132 20.71 -12.24 8.39
C ASP A 132 19.23 -12.65 8.39
N LYS A 133 18.39 -11.89 9.08
CA LYS A 133 16.93 -12.09 9.15
C LYS A 133 16.15 -11.28 8.09
N ASN A 134 16.87 -10.53 7.25
CA ASN A 134 16.28 -9.72 6.20
C ASN A 134 16.73 -10.21 4.82
N LEU A 135 15.82 -10.20 3.86
CA LEU A 135 16.13 -10.38 2.44
C LEU A 135 16.03 -9.03 1.75
N LEU A 136 17.17 -8.45 1.40
CA LEU A 136 17.26 -7.17 0.73
C LEU A 136 17.02 -7.31 -0.78
N ALA A 137 16.59 -6.24 -1.43
CA ALA A 137 16.44 -6.20 -2.88
C ALA A 137 17.80 -6.42 -3.58
N ASP A 138 17.82 -7.28 -4.57
CA ASP A 138 18.94 -7.47 -5.50
C ASP A 138 18.85 -6.56 -6.74
N THR A 139 17.66 -6.04 -6.99
CA THR A 139 17.34 -5.13 -8.10
C THR A 139 16.72 -3.84 -7.57
N VAL A 140 17.34 -2.71 -7.86
CA VAL A 140 16.84 -1.39 -7.41
C VAL A 140 16.22 -0.59 -8.55
N VAL A 141 15.18 0.15 -8.20
CA VAL A 141 14.48 1.10 -9.04
C VAL A 141 14.82 2.51 -8.54
N ILE A 142 15.14 3.43 -9.45
CA ILE A 142 15.34 4.86 -9.15
C ILE A 142 14.08 5.62 -9.53
N ASP A 143 13.75 5.67 -10.82
CA ASP A 143 12.54 6.34 -11.32
C ASP A 143 11.47 5.34 -11.75
N LYS A 144 11.88 4.39 -12.62
CA LYS A 144 10.97 3.40 -13.20
C LYS A 144 11.72 2.15 -13.64
N ALA A 145 11.06 0.99 -13.44
CA ALA A 145 11.43 -0.28 -14.06
C ALA A 145 10.18 -1.04 -14.51
N SER A 146 10.30 -1.86 -15.55
CA SER A 146 9.20 -2.70 -16.04
C SER A 146 9.68 -4.13 -16.22
N PHE A 147 8.86 -5.08 -15.80
CA PHE A 147 9.12 -6.51 -15.84
C PHE A 147 8.02 -7.20 -16.66
N LYS A 148 8.40 -7.85 -17.74
CA LYS A 148 7.45 -8.56 -18.62
C LYS A 148 7.28 -9.99 -18.14
N LEU A 149 6.03 -10.39 -17.97
CA LEU A 149 5.58 -11.76 -17.78
C LEU A 149 4.84 -12.22 -19.04
N ALA A 150 4.49 -13.51 -19.13
CA ALA A 150 3.86 -14.05 -20.35
C ALA A 150 2.53 -13.36 -20.71
N LYS A 151 1.73 -12.96 -19.72
CA LYS A 151 0.41 -12.34 -19.92
C LYS A 151 0.22 -11.05 -19.12
N GLU A 152 1.27 -10.52 -18.51
CA GLU A 152 1.20 -9.32 -17.70
C GLU A 152 2.50 -8.52 -17.82
N SER A 153 2.43 -7.23 -17.60
CA SER A 153 3.58 -6.34 -17.47
C SER A 153 3.48 -5.60 -16.13
N VAL A 154 4.54 -5.65 -15.35
CA VAL A 154 4.60 -5.03 -14.02
C VAL A 154 5.50 -3.81 -14.08
N GLU A 155 4.92 -2.63 -13.93
CA GLU A 155 5.67 -1.37 -13.80
C GLU A 155 5.86 -1.04 -12.32
N CYS A 156 7.11 -0.80 -11.91
CA CYS A 156 7.47 -0.19 -10.64
C CYS A 156 7.85 1.26 -10.90
N ARG A 157 7.17 2.22 -10.25
CA ARG A 157 7.39 3.65 -10.48
C ARG A 157 7.48 4.45 -9.19
N TYR A 158 8.51 5.29 -9.12
CA TYR A 158 8.67 6.30 -8.10
C TYR A 158 8.04 7.63 -8.54
N PHE A 159 7.11 8.17 -7.77
CA PHE A 159 6.44 9.45 -8.05
C PHE A 159 7.00 10.62 -7.24
N GLY A 160 7.83 10.33 -6.26
CA GLY A 160 8.38 11.27 -5.30
C GLY A 160 8.25 10.75 -3.87
N ARG A 161 8.76 11.51 -2.93
CA ARG A 161 8.66 11.20 -1.49
C ARG A 161 7.20 11.26 -1.05
N GLY A 162 6.86 10.43 -0.07
CA GLY A 162 5.53 10.41 0.51
C GLY A 162 5.61 9.97 1.96
N HIS A 163 5.14 8.75 2.22
CA HIS A 163 5.20 8.06 3.50
C HIS A 163 6.65 7.81 3.97
N THR A 164 7.54 7.57 3.01
CA THR A 164 9.00 7.51 3.16
C THR A 164 9.67 8.25 1.99
N ASN A 165 10.98 8.12 1.84
CA ASN A 165 11.68 8.58 0.63
C ASN A 165 11.86 7.50 -0.44
N GLY A 166 11.31 6.31 -0.24
CA GLY A 166 11.52 5.15 -1.11
C GLY A 166 10.22 4.42 -1.51
N ASP A 167 9.09 5.14 -1.52
CA ASP A 167 7.78 4.56 -1.85
C ASP A 167 7.62 4.38 -3.35
N ILE A 168 7.39 3.16 -3.83
CA ILE A 168 7.05 2.90 -5.24
C ILE A 168 5.62 2.40 -5.38
N VAL A 169 5.02 2.78 -6.51
CA VAL A 169 3.75 2.21 -6.98
C VAL A 169 4.07 1.04 -7.91
N VAL A 170 3.39 -0.08 -7.70
CA VAL A 170 3.52 -1.28 -8.53
C VAL A 170 2.25 -1.49 -9.33
N HIS A 171 2.35 -1.36 -10.65
CA HIS A 171 1.22 -1.39 -11.57
C HIS A 171 1.25 -2.65 -12.44
N PHE A 172 0.20 -3.45 -12.37
CA PHE A 172 -0.10 -4.52 -13.31
C PHE A 172 -0.84 -3.90 -14.50
N GLU A 173 -0.10 -3.66 -15.60
CA GLU A 173 -0.55 -2.83 -16.72
C GLU A 173 -1.75 -3.42 -17.45
N ASN A 174 -1.75 -4.74 -17.74
CA ASN A 174 -2.84 -5.40 -18.46
C ASN A 174 -4.10 -5.57 -17.59
N ALA A 175 -3.91 -5.87 -16.30
CA ALA A 175 -5.01 -5.92 -15.34
C ALA A 175 -5.51 -4.53 -14.98
N ASN A 176 -4.75 -3.47 -15.22
CA ASN A 176 -4.98 -2.09 -14.81
C ASN A 176 -5.29 -1.99 -13.31
N ILE A 177 -4.37 -2.55 -12.50
CA ILE A 177 -4.42 -2.54 -11.03
C ILE A 177 -3.09 -2.03 -10.50
N ALA A 178 -3.11 -1.01 -9.63
CA ALA A 178 -1.91 -0.43 -9.04
C ALA A 178 -1.90 -0.60 -7.52
N HIS A 179 -0.82 -1.16 -6.98
CA HIS A 179 -0.58 -1.24 -5.54
C HIS A 179 0.21 -0.02 -5.09
N LEU A 180 -0.35 0.73 -4.15
CA LEU A 180 0.18 2.02 -3.69
C LEU A 180 1.05 1.91 -2.42
N GLY A 181 1.08 0.73 -1.79
CA GLY A 181 1.66 0.62 -0.45
C GLY A 181 1.07 1.66 0.49
N ASP A 182 1.91 2.20 1.34
CA ASP A 182 1.54 3.18 2.36
C ASP A 182 1.49 4.63 1.86
N LEU A 183 1.57 4.84 0.55
CA LEU A 183 1.17 6.12 -0.03
C LEU A 183 -0.30 6.43 0.24
N VAL A 184 -1.13 5.42 0.54
CA VAL A 184 -2.52 5.62 0.95
C VAL A 184 -2.86 4.77 2.17
N PHE A 185 -3.32 5.46 3.22
CA PHE A 185 -4.03 4.91 4.38
C PHE A 185 -5.51 5.24 4.22
N ASN A 186 -6.36 4.25 3.96
CA ASN A 186 -7.77 4.52 3.69
C ASN A 186 -8.54 4.82 5.00
N ARG A 187 -8.73 6.11 5.33
CA ARG A 187 -9.40 6.64 6.55
C ARG A 187 -8.78 6.12 7.86
N ARG A 188 -7.52 5.77 7.84
CA ARG A 188 -6.69 5.44 9.01
C ARG A 188 -5.58 6.48 9.11
N PHE A 189 -5.27 6.96 10.32
CA PHE A 189 -4.16 7.90 10.50
C PHE A 189 -2.86 7.32 9.95
N PRO A 190 -2.18 8.01 9.03
CA PRO A 190 -0.93 7.53 8.45
C PRO A 190 0.20 7.56 9.48
N PHE A 191 1.15 6.67 9.30
CA PHE A 191 2.47 6.84 9.87
C PHE A 191 3.28 7.72 8.91
N ILE A 192 3.79 8.85 9.37
CA ILE A 192 4.62 9.78 8.59
C ILE A 192 6.05 9.60 9.07
N ASP A 193 6.85 8.84 8.31
CA ASP A 193 8.20 8.43 8.72
C ASP A 193 9.23 9.52 8.40
N VAL A 194 9.28 10.56 9.24
CA VAL A 194 10.23 11.66 9.07
C VAL A 194 11.69 11.17 9.05
N PRO A 195 12.13 10.25 9.94
CA PRO A 195 13.48 9.67 9.85
C PRO A 195 13.75 8.90 8.55
N GLY A 196 12.75 8.20 8.01
CA GLY A 196 12.79 7.50 6.73
C GLY A 196 12.59 8.42 5.53
N GLY A 197 12.55 9.73 5.78
CA GLY A 197 12.53 10.75 4.75
C GLY A 197 11.14 11.13 4.23
N ALA A 198 10.07 10.88 5.00
CA ALA A 198 8.73 11.39 4.68
C ALA A 198 8.71 12.92 4.58
N SER A 199 7.77 13.44 3.82
CA SER A 199 7.44 14.87 3.76
C SER A 199 5.97 15.04 3.41
N ILE A 200 5.23 15.75 4.26
CA ILE A 200 3.80 16.00 4.08
C ILE A 200 3.55 16.78 2.79
N ASP A 201 4.33 17.85 2.56
CA ASP A 201 4.20 18.68 1.36
C ASP A 201 4.47 17.87 0.07
N GLN A 202 5.55 17.08 0.04
CA GLN A 202 5.87 16.25 -1.12
C GLN A 202 4.89 15.07 -1.28
N TRP A 203 4.35 14.53 -0.19
CA TRP A 203 3.34 13.46 -0.26
C TRP A 203 2.07 13.94 -0.95
N ILE A 204 1.61 15.14 -0.63
CA ILE A 204 0.47 15.79 -1.33
C ILE A 204 0.73 15.88 -2.83
N GLU A 205 1.94 16.31 -3.25
CA GLU A 205 2.33 16.39 -4.65
C GLU A 205 2.43 15.01 -5.32
N THR A 206 2.98 14.02 -4.60
CA THR A 206 3.10 12.64 -5.07
C THR A 206 1.74 12.02 -5.35
N LEU A 207 0.76 12.21 -4.45
CA LEU A 207 -0.62 11.76 -4.67
C LEU A 207 -1.27 12.46 -5.85
N GLU A 208 -1.01 13.76 -6.06
CA GLU A 208 -1.49 14.50 -7.23
C GLU A 208 -0.94 13.91 -8.54
N LYS A 209 0.37 13.59 -8.59
CA LYS A 209 1.00 12.95 -9.76
C LYS A 209 0.38 11.58 -10.04
N ILE A 210 0.13 10.76 -9.00
CA ILE A 210 -0.50 9.45 -9.12
C ILE A 210 -1.91 9.57 -9.71
N VAL A 211 -2.74 10.46 -9.17
CA VAL A 211 -4.12 10.67 -9.68
C VAL A 211 -4.13 11.13 -11.13
N LYS A 212 -3.15 11.95 -11.55
CA LYS A 212 -3.03 12.41 -12.94
C LYS A 212 -2.51 11.34 -13.89
N TYR A 213 -1.58 10.49 -13.42
CA TYR A 213 -0.90 9.50 -14.25
C TYR A 213 -1.80 8.34 -14.65
N TYR A 214 -2.51 7.73 -13.71
CA TYR A 214 -3.40 6.60 -13.97
C TYR A 214 -4.72 7.06 -14.56
N ASP A 215 -5.39 6.18 -15.33
CA ASP A 215 -6.71 6.48 -15.87
C ASP A 215 -7.83 6.33 -14.82
N LYS A 216 -9.07 6.66 -15.22
CA LYS A 216 -10.23 6.63 -14.31
C LYS A 216 -10.66 5.21 -13.92
N ASP A 217 -10.30 4.19 -14.72
CA ASP A 217 -10.74 2.81 -14.57
C ASP A 217 -9.68 1.94 -13.84
N THR A 218 -8.55 2.57 -13.45
CA THR A 218 -7.52 1.91 -12.64
C THR A 218 -8.09 1.60 -11.25
N ILE A 219 -7.97 0.34 -10.84
CA ILE A 219 -8.25 -0.10 -9.47
C ILE A 219 -6.96 0.04 -8.67
N PHE A 220 -7.08 0.54 -7.45
CA PHE A 220 -5.93 0.68 -6.57
C PHE A 220 -6.04 -0.24 -5.35
N ILE A 221 -4.88 -0.64 -4.82
CA ILE A 221 -4.74 -1.36 -3.55
C ILE A 221 -3.89 -0.47 -2.65
N CYS A 222 -4.37 -0.14 -1.45
CA CYS A 222 -3.60 0.61 -0.45
C CYS A 222 -2.96 -0.33 0.58
N GLY A 223 -1.93 0.16 1.28
CA GLY A 223 -1.24 -0.61 2.30
C GLY A 223 -2.11 -0.87 3.53
N HIS A 224 -2.84 0.14 3.98
CA HIS A 224 -3.70 0.05 5.17
C HIS A 224 -5.04 0.73 4.96
N ALA A 225 -6.06 0.19 5.65
CA ALA A 225 -7.38 0.80 5.74
C ALA A 225 -7.88 0.78 7.19
N ASN A 226 -8.80 1.69 7.52
CA ASN A 226 -9.62 1.57 8.71
C ASN A 226 -10.59 0.39 8.54
N GLU A 227 -10.96 -0.28 9.62
CA GLU A 227 -11.83 -1.47 9.60
C GLU A 227 -13.15 -1.30 8.82
N LYS A 228 -13.66 -0.06 8.72
CA LYS A 228 -14.90 0.26 8.00
C LYS A 228 -14.70 0.49 6.50
N TYR A 229 -13.46 0.47 6.01
CA TYR A 229 -13.12 0.80 4.64
C TYR A 229 -12.29 -0.30 3.98
N PRO A 230 -12.48 -0.54 2.66
CA PRO A 230 -11.72 -1.56 1.95
C PRO A 230 -10.28 -1.13 1.67
N VAL A 231 -9.40 -2.13 1.45
CA VAL A 231 -8.05 -1.90 0.91
C VAL A 231 -8.05 -1.75 -0.60
N GLN A 232 -9.08 -2.26 -1.29
CA GLN A 232 -9.32 -1.99 -2.70
C GLN A 232 -10.02 -0.64 -2.84
N ILE A 233 -9.36 0.30 -3.47
CA ILE A 233 -9.75 1.72 -3.49
C ILE A 233 -9.76 2.29 -4.92
N ASN A 234 -10.17 3.53 -5.03
CA ASN A 234 -10.21 4.28 -6.28
C ASN A 234 -9.59 5.69 -6.11
N LYS A 235 -9.59 6.49 -7.18
CA LYS A 235 -9.03 7.85 -7.15
C LYS A 235 -9.65 8.77 -6.11
N SER A 236 -10.93 8.61 -5.77
CA SER A 236 -11.55 9.44 -4.73
C SER A 236 -10.97 9.18 -3.34
N ASP A 237 -10.55 7.94 -3.07
CA ASP A 237 -9.89 7.59 -1.82
C ASP A 237 -8.47 8.14 -1.73
N ILE A 238 -7.75 8.16 -2.87
CA ILE A 238 -6.44 8.84 -2.97
C ILE A 238 -6.62 10.34 -2.71
N ARG A 239 -7.65 10.97 -3.27
CA ARG A 239 -7.98 12.38 -3.01
C ARG A 239 -8.36 12.64 -1.56
N ALA A 240 -9.05 11.71 -0.91
CA ALA A 240 -9.37 11.83 0.51
C ALA A 240 -8.09 11.80 1.36
N MET A 241 -7.12 10.91 1.07
CA MET A 241 -5.81 10.90 1.72
C MET A 241 -5.05 12.22 1.49
N GLN A 242 -5.04 12.71 0.26
CA GLN A 242 -4.44 14.01 -0.09
C GLN A 242 -5.07 15.15 0.70
N ASN A 243 -6.41 15.18 0.81
CA ASN A 243 -7.14 16.17 1.60
C ASN A 243 -6.78 16.08 3.09
N TYR A 244 -6.67 14.88 3.65
CA TYR A 244 -6.23 14.68 5.03
C TYR A 244 -4.86 15.33 5.28
N LEU A 245 -3.87 15.05 4.43
CA LEU A 245 -2.53 15.64 4.55
C LEU A 245 -2.56 17.17 4.42
N ASP A 246 -3.38 17.70 3.53
CA ASP A 246 -3.54 19.15 3.38
C ASP A 246 -4.17 19.79 4.62
N LYS A 247 -5.21 19.17 5.20
CA LYS A 247 -5.81 19.63 6.46
C LYS A 247 -4.84 19.57 7.62
N LEU A 248 -4.07 18.48 7.73
CA LEU A 248 -3.00 18.35 8.73
C LEU A 248 -1.96 19.47 8.57
N ARG A 249 -1.48 19.71 7.35
CA ARG A 249 -0.54 20.78 7.02
C ARG A 249 -1.07 22.16 7.45
N ILE A 250 -2.28 22.50 7.03
CA ILE A 250 -2.91 23.79 7.37
C ILE A 250 -3.06 23.92 8.89
N TYR A 251 -3.55 22.89 9.54
CA TYR A 251 -3.76 22.89 10.98
C TYR A 251 -2.43 23.13 11.74
N ILE A 252 -1.39 22.36 11.45
CA ILE A 252 -0.10 22.48 12.15
C ILE A 252 0.55 23.83 11.88
N LYS A 253 0.60 24.31 10.62
CA LYS A 253 1.14 25.63 10.28
C LYS A 253 0.44 26.75 11.05
N GLN A 254 -0.87 26.66 11.27
CA GLN A 254 -1.59 27.64 12.07
C GLN A 254 -1.20 27.55 13.55
N GLN A 255 -1.09 26.34 14.14
CA GLN A 255 -0.69 26.19 15.54
C GLN A 255 0.75 26.71 15.79
N VAL A 256 1.67 26.46 14.87
CA VAL A 256 3.05 26.99 14.92
C VAL A 256 3.04 28.52 14.83
N LYS A 257 2.28 29.10 13.91
CA LYS A 257 2.12 30.55 13.77
C LYS A 257 1.54 31.20 15.03
N ASP A 258 0.63 30.52 15.72
CA ASP A 258 0.01 30.98 16.98
C ASP A 258 0.93 30.80 18.19
N GLY A 259 2.17 30.30 17.99
CA GLY A 259 3.18 30.12 19.04
C GLY A 259 2.91 28.94 19.98
N LEU A 260 2.07 27.98 19.59
CA LEU A 260 1.75 26.83 20.42
C LEU A 260 2.85 25.77 20.31
N THR A 261 3.16 25.12 21.44
CA THR A 261 4.08 23.99 21.46
C THR A 261 3.43 22.71 20.97
N GLU A 262 4.24 21.75 20.56
CA GLU A 262 3.78 20.40 20.14
C GLU A 262 2.90 19.76 21.23
N GLU A 263 3.35 19.80 22.49
CA GLU A 263 2.63 19.22 23.64
C GLU A 263 1.27 19.90 23.86
N ALA A 264 1.21 21.23 23.74
CA ALA A 264 -0.04 21.97 23.88
C ALA A 264 -1.05 21.61 22.78
N VAL A 265 -0.58 21.38 21.56
CA VAL A 265 -1.43 20.96 20.44
C VAL A 265 -1.88 19.51 20.62
N ILE A 266 -0.99 18.60 21.01
CA ILE A 266 -1.34 17.20 21.31
C ILE A 266 -2.42 17.12 22.40
N ALA A 267 -2.28 17.90 23.48
CA ALA A 267 -3.21 17.85 24.61
C ALA A 267 -4.65 18.24 24.27
N LYS A 268 -4.84 19.05 23.22
CA LYS A 268 -6.18 19.54 22.83
C LYS A 268 -6.75 18.90 21.56
N THR A 269 -5.95 18.10 20.82
CA THR A 269 -6.33 17.62 19.49
C THR A 269 -6.59 16.12 19.48
N THR A 270 -7.81 15.73 19.25
CA THR A 270 -8.21 14.33 19.04
C THR A 270 -8.55 14.03 17.58
N ILE A 271 -8.85 15.06 16.78
CA ILE A 271 -9.25 14.97 15.37
C ILE A 271 -8.60 16.14 14.64
N ILE A 272 -8.12 15.93 13.43
CA ILE A 272 -7.67 17.01 12.55
C ILE A 272 -8.90 17.68 11.94
N PRO A 273 -9.09 19.02 12.15
CA PRO A 273 -10.27 19.73 11.64
C PRO A 273 -10.41 19.62 10.12
N GLY A 274 -11.59 19.22 9.64
CA GLY A 274 -11.89 18.99 8.23
C GLY A 274 -11.40 17.63 7.69
N ALA A 275 -11.04 16.72 8.62
CA ALA A 275 -10.67 15.33 8.30
C ALA A 275 -11.24 14.35 9.36
N GLU A 276 -12.48 14.57 9.78
CA GLU A 276 -13.15 13.85 10.87
C GLU A 276 -13.38 12.36 10.57
N GLU A 277 -13.31 11.96 9.33
CA GLU A 277 -13.40 10.55 8.91
C GLU A 277 -12.13 9.74 9.21
N TRP A 278 -10.98 10.39 9.51
CA TRP A 278 -9.77 9.74 10.01
C TRP A 278 -9.90 9.46 11.50
N THR A 279 -9.98 8.19 11.86
CA THR A 279 -10.21 7.73 13.23
C THR A 279 -9.19 6.66 13.64
N GLY A 280 -9.12 6.36 14.94
CA GLY A 280 -8.19 5.39 15.53
C GLY A 280 -6.98 6.06 16.19
N ASP A 281 -6.02 5.25 16.60
CA ASP A 281 -4.79 5.72 17.23
C ASP A 281 -3.80 6.25 16.21
N GLY A 282 -3.39 7.50 16.30
CA GLY A 282 -2.38 8.01 15.38
C GLY A 282 -2.35 9.52 15.21
N VAL A 283 -3.36 10.26 15.67
CA VAL A 283 -3.39 11.71 15.58
C VAL A 283 -2.14 12.35 16.22
N VAL A 284 -1.70 11.82 17.34
CA VAL A 284 -0.48 12.28 18.03
C VAL A 284 0.76 12.15 17.15
N ARG A 285 0.91 11.02 16.43
CA ARG A 285 2.03 10.80 15.51
C ARG A 285 1.99 11.77 14.33
N SER A 286 0.80 12.02 13.79
CA SER A 286 0.62 12.99 12.70
C SER A 286 0.97 14.42 13.14
N ILE A 287 0.58 14.82 14.36
CA ILE A 287 0.93 16.13 14.92
C ILE A 287 2.46 16.25 15.09
N LYS A 288 3.11 15.24 15.69
CA LYS A 288 4.57 15.22 15.86
C LYS A 288 5.31 15.34 14.53
N ALA A 289 4.89 14.59 13.53
CA ALA A 289 5.48 14.67 12.19
C ALA A 289 5.28 16.06 11.56
N GLY A 290 4.09 16.65 11.70
CA GLY A 290 3.81 18.01 11.23
C GLY A 290 4.67 19.06 11.93
N PHE A 291 4.84 18.97 13.26
CA PHE A 291 5.76 19.87 13.99
C PHE A 291 7.21 19.67 13.55
N ALA A 292 7.65 18.43 13.33
CA ALA A 292 9.00 18.15 12.85
C ALA A 292 9.26 18.81 11.47
N GLU A 293 8.25 18.88 10.60
CA GLU A 293 8.37 19.49 9.27
C GLU A 293 8.23 21.02 9.30
N TYR A 294 7.35 21.59 10.16
CA TYR A 294 6.95 23.01 10.05
C TYR A 294 7.40 23.93 11.18
N LYS A 295 7.98 23.44 12.28
CA LYS A 295 8.33 24.25 13.46
C LYS A 295 9.43 25.31 13.21
N THR A 296 10.18 25.18 12.12
CA THR A 296 11.28 26.10 11.77
C THR A 296 10.90 27.07 10.67
N MET A 297 9.67 27.11 10.24
CA MET A 297 9.10 28.07 9.30
C MET A 297 8.58 29.31 10.08
#